data_99f7cbc2ff278b8ebd5686f8cbd9b00a
#
_entry.id   99f7cbc2ff278b8ebd5686f8cbd9b00a
#
_cell.length_a   1.000
_cell.length_b   1.000
_cell.length_c   1.000
_cell.angle_alpha   90.00
_cell.angle_beta   90.00
_cell.angle_gamma   90.00
#
_symmetry.space_group_name_H-M   'P 1'
#
loop_
_entity.id
_entity.type
_entity.pdbx_description
1 polymer ?
#
loop_
_entity_poly.entity_id
_entity_poly.type
_entity_poly.pdbx_seq_one_letter_code
_entity_poly.pdbx_strand_id
1 'polypeptide(L)'
;MAVTPIWPEASAVNENGEITFHGRTAESLLGEFGSPLYLIDTDEVRQRAERFVRAAASAFDNTVTHVSFAGKAFLSKEICRIVTGAGMLIDTCSMGEMRIAQIARKMGKRARVMLRVTSGIHAGGHEFISTAHEDQKFGVSLLPAGADTSKLDVLDDLTDVTPAGSNARLADNGGAAKNDGAGTERQLQYDIKYPYDLSHEKVSEGDRNLADAMTMVADGPALAVLKEIYRHQDVLELVGVHSHIGSNIHDADAFIQAAKRMMLLRKTFYATDAYTLPEVDLGGGYSVAYTDGEDSMDIDAELGRLSQAVSSINRALGMPAPVISFEPGRWIVAPAGVTLYRVGTVKPVQLSGDATDKAGNPVTERVYVSVDGGMSDNIRPALYGADYAVKLANRKGSDETKLSRVVGMHCESGDIIVHECQLPADIKRGDVLAVPVTGAYGRTMASNYNQALIPAVVGVSEAGAHVMIRRQTIDDLLGWDVSE
;
A
#
# COMPACT_ATOMS: atom_id res chain seq x y z
N MET A 1 -20.66 -21.52 -4.23
CA MET A 1 -20.42 -20.49 -5.27
C MET A 1 -19.19 -19.72 -4.88
N ALA A 2 -18.35 -19.33 -5.86
CA ALA A 2 -17.25 -18.40 -5.59
C ALA A 2 -17.81 -17.04 -5.15
N VAL A 3 -17.19 -16.43 -4.18
CA VAL A 3 -17.41 -15.02 -3.86
C VAL A 3 -16.66 -14.14 -4.88
N THR A 4 -16.98 -12.85 -4.94
CA THR A 4 -16.32 -11.91 -5.86
C THR A 4 -14.84 -11.71 -5.51
N PRO A 5 -13.99 -11.15 -6.41
CA PRO A 5 -12.54 -11.02 -6.22
C PRO A 5 -12.09 -10.18 -5.02
N ILE A 6 -12.99 -9.41 -4.40
CA ILE A 6 -12.69 -8.64 -3.19
C ILE A 6 -12.68 -9.49 -1.89
N TRP A 7 -13.04 -10.76 -1.97
CA TRP A 7 -13.01 -11.70 -0.83
C TRP A 7 -11.73 -12.52 -0.86
N PRO A 8 -11.23 -12.97 0.31
CA PRO A 8 -10.11 -13.91 0.35
C PRO A 8 -10.34 -15.11 -0.56
N GLU A 9 -9.28 -15.58 -1.24
CA GLU A 9 -9.39 -16.64 -2.26
C GLU A 9 -10.01 -17.94 -1.73
N ALA A 10 -9.77 -18.26 -0.45
CA ALA A 10 -10.34 -19.42 0.21
C ALA A 10 -11.78 -19.23 0.73
N SER A 11 -12.41 -18.10 0.38
CA SER A 11 -13.80 -17.82 0.75
C SER A 11 -14.77 -18.50 -0.22
N ALA A 12 -15.87 -19.05 0.30
CA ALA A 12 -16.91 -19.65 -0.50
C ALA A 12 -18.29 -19.46 0.15
N VAL A 13 -19.36 -19.62 -0.64
CA VAL A 13 -20.73 -19.73 -0.13
C VAL A 13 -21.14 -21.19 -0.19
N ASN A 14 -21.49 -21.78 0.95
CA ASN A 14 -21.93 -23.17 1.04
C ASN A 14 -23.41 -23.33 0.61
N GLU A 15 -23.94 -24.58 0.68
CA GLU A 15 -25.30 -24.91 0.27
C GLU A 15 -26.38 -24.22 1.12
N ASN A 16 -26.07 -23.86 2.35
CA ASN A 16 -26.95 -23.11 3.27
C ASN A 16 -26.93 -21.62 3.05
N GLY A 17 -26.10 -21.14 2.11
CA GLY A 17 -25.89 -19.70 1.86
C GLY A 17 -24.98 -19.01 2.89
N GLU A 18 -24.22 -19.79 3.68
CA GLU A 18 -23.27 -19.28 4.64
C GLU A 18 -21.90 -19.00 3.97
N ILE A 19 -21.28 -17.90 4.33
CA ILE A 19 -19.89 -17.60 3.89
C ILE A 19 -18.94 -18.44 4.76
N THR A 20 -18.03 -19.11 4.08
CA THR A 20 -16.98 -19.94 4.70
C THR A 20 -15.58 -19.41 4.35
N PHE A 21 -14.63 -19.61 5.25
CA PHE A 21 -13.22 -19.32 5.14
C PHE A 21 -12.45 -20.62 5.42
N HIS A 22 -11.74 -21.16 4.44
CA HIS A 22 -11.16 -22.52 4.53
C HIS A 22 -12.16 -23.57 5.06
N GLY A 23 -13.41 -23.49 4.59
CA GLY A 23 -14.49 -24.41 4.99
C GLY A 23 -15.14 -24.13 6.35
N ARG A 24 -14.65 -23.18 7.14
CA ARG A 24 -15.26 -22.77 8.42
C ARG A 24 -16.27 -21.65 8.19
N THR A 25 -17.49 -21.79 8.71
CA THR A 25 -18.53 -20.77 8.57
C THR A 25 -18.23 -19.54 9.41
N ALA A 26 -18.67 -18.36 8.94
CA ALA A 26 -18.58 -17.11 9.69
C ALA A 26 -19.22 -17.23 11.10
N GLU A 27 -20.36 -17.92 11.20
CA GLU A 27 -21.04 -18.16 12.49
C GLU A 27 -20.18 -19.02 13.44
N SER A 28 -19.54 -20.09 12.93
CA SER A 28 -18.67 -20.94 13.77
C SER A 28 -17.45 -20.19 14.29
N LEU A 29 -16.88 -19.31 13.47
CA LEU A 29 -15.73 -18.48 13.87
C LEU A 29 -16.12 -17.45 14.93
N LEU A 30 -17.28 -16.78 14.78
CA LEU A 30 -17.79 -15.88 15.83
C LEU A 30 -18.15 -16.63 17.12
N GLY A 31 -18.68 -17.84 17.01
CA GLY A 31 -19.01 -18.68 18.16
C GLY A 31 -17.78 -19.07 18.99
N GLU A 32 -16.66 -19.32 18.32
CA GLU A 32 -15.40 -19.73 18.99
C GLU A 32 -14.58 -18.52 19.50
N PHE A 33 -14.48 -17.44 18.70
CA PHE A 33 -13.55 -16.34 18.98
C PHE A 33 -14.23 -15.05 19.43
N GLY A 34 -15.58 -15.02 19.45
CA GLY A 34 -16.37 -13.84 19.84
C GLY A 34 -16.54 -12.82 18.72
N SER A 35 -17.46 -11.87 18.93
CA SER A 35 -17.80 -10.78 18.01
C SER A 35 -17.49 -9.40 18.65
N PRO A 36 -17.16 -8.36 17.87
CA PRO A 36 -16.72 -8.38 16.47
C PRO A 36 -15.38 -9.12 16.32
N LEU A 37 -15.04 -9.53 15.08
CA LEU A 37 -13.85 -10.35 14.85
C LEU A 37 -13.12 -9.94 13.56
N TYR A 38 -11.81 -9.71 13.63
CA TYR A 38 -10.96 -9.61 12.44
C TYR A 38 -10.46 -11.00 12.06
N LEU A 39 -10.66 -11.38 10.82
CA LEU A 39 -10.07 -12.57 10.21
C LEU A 39 -8.94 -12.14 9.27
N ILE A 40 -7.85 -12.89 9.26
CA ILE A 40 -6.76 -12.76 8.28
C ILE A 40 -6.49 -14.14 7.68
N ASP A 41 -6.67 -14.28 6.39
CA ASP A 41 -6.23 -15.48 5.65
C ASP A 41 -4.70 -15.45 5.52
N THR A 42 -4.03 -16.27 6.32
CA THR A 42 -2.58 -16.28 6.41
C THR A 42 -1.92 -16.95 5.19
N ASP A 43 -2.63 -17.85 4.51
CA ASP A 43 -2.16 -18.47 3.27
C ASP A 43 -2.19 -17.46 2.12
N GLU A 44 -3.26 -16.66 2.01
CA GLU A 44 -3.33 -15.59 1.03
C GLU A 44 -2.27 -14.50 1.29
N VAL A 45 -2.03 -14.09 2.54
CA VAL A 45 -0.93 -13.17 2.87
C VAL A 45 0.40 -13.68 2.34
N ARG A 46 0.70 -14.98 2.55
CA ARG A 46 1.93 -15.62 2.05
C ARG A 46 1.99 -15.61 0.53
N GLN A 47 0.94 -16.05 -0.13
CA GLN A 47 0.86 -16.11 -1.60
C GLN A 47 1.05 -14.74 -2.24
N ARG A 48 0.41 -13.70 -1.68
CA ARG A 48 0.54 -12.32 -2.16
C ARG A 48 1.94 -11.76 -1.93
N ALA A 49 2.54 -12.01 -0.77
CA ALA A 49 3.93 -11.64 -0.48
C ALA A 49 4.91 -12.28 -1.47
N GLU A 50 4.81 -13.58 -1.68
CA GLU A 50 5.63 -14.31 -2.65
C GLU A 50 5.39 -13.83 -4.09
N ARG A 51 4.13 -13.56 -4.47
CA ARG A 51 3.80 -13.03 -5.80
C ARG A 51 4.46 -11.68 -6.03
N PHE A 52 4.38 -10.75 -5.06
CA PHE A 52 5.01 -9.44 -5.22
C PHE A 52 6.52 -9.54 -5.36
N VAL A 53 7.17 -10.34 -4.52
CA VAL A 53 8.64 -10.57 -4.59
C VAL A 53 9.03 -11.14 -5.96
N ARG A 54 8.30 -12.14 -6.45
CA ARG A 54 8.56 -12.73 -7.79
C ARG A 54 8.32 -11.72 -8.91
N ALA A 55 7.22 -10.97 -8.88
CA ALA A 55 6.89 -9.98 -9.90
C ALA A 55 7.96 -8.87 -9.97
N ALA A 56 8.42 -8.37 -8.81
CA ALA A 56 9.49 -7.38 -8.74
C ALA A 56 10.79 -7.91 -9.32
N ALA A 57 11.22 -9.11 -8.92
CA ALA A 57 12.44 -9.73 -9.41
C ALA A 57 12.37 -10.06 -10.91
N SER A 58 11.20 -10.47 -11.42
CA SER A 58 11.00 -10.76 -12.84
C SER A 58 10.97 -9.51 -13.70
N ALA A 59 10.32 -8.44 -13.22
CA ALA A 59 10.24 -7.18 -13.94
C ALA A 59 11.59 -6.45 -14.02
N PHE A 60 12.39 -6.51 -12.94
CA PHE A 60 13.70 -5.86 -12.82
C PHE A 60 14.85 -6.88 -12.88
N ASP A 61 14.86 -7.73 -13.90
CA ASP A 61 15.81 -8.85 -14.06
C ASP A 61 17.27 -8.41 -14.23
N ASN A 62 17.50 -7.14 -14.56
CA ASN A 62 18.82 -6.54 -14.77
C ASN A 62 19.42 -5.88 -13.50
N THR A 63 18.71 -5.90 -12.37
CA THR A 63 19.17 -5.33 -11.10
C THR A 63 18.63 -6.11 -9.90
N VAL A 64 19.12 -5.78 -8.71
CA VAL A 64 18.60 -6.34 -7.45
C VAL A 64 17.34 -5.58 -7.05
N THR A 65 16.33 -6.30 -6.57
CA THR A 65 15.13 -5.71 -5.98
C THR A 65 15.03 -6.02 -4.50
N HIS A 66 14.60 -5.04 -3.72
CA HIS A 66 14.21 -5.23 -2.33
C HIS A 66 12.71 -4.98 -2.19
N VAL A 67 12.01 -5.86 -1.49
CA VAL A 67 10.59 -5.68 -1.18
C VAL A 67 10.43 -5.65 0.33
N SER A 68 10.00 -4.54 0.88
CA SER A 68 9.77 -4.33 2.30
C SER A 68 8.28 -4.32 2.59
N PHE A 69 7.80 -5.18 3.49
CA PHE A 69 6.42 -5.12 3.93
C PHE A 69 6.20 -3.90 4.81
N ALA A 70 5.29 -3.00 4.42
CA ALA A 70 4.95 -1.82 5.20
C ALA A 70 4.12 -2.20 6.44
N GLY A 71 4.80 -2.34 7.59
CA GLY A 71 4.22 -2.82 8.85
C GLY A 71 3.05 -1.99 9.36
N LYS A 72 2.99 -0.69 9.01
CA LYS A 72 1.86 0.20 9.33
C LYS A 72 0.50 -0.32 8.80
N ALA A 73 0.49 -1.15 7.75
CA ALA A 73 -0.74 -1.72 7.20
C ALA A 73 -1.39 -2.71 8.19
N PHE A 74 -0.62 -3.69 8.65
CA PHE A 74 -0.94 -4.59 9.76
C PHE A 74 0.30 -5.38 10.15
N LEU A 75 0.69 -5.34 11.41
CA LEU A 75 1.87 -6.05 11.90
C LEU A 75 1.54 -6.90 13.12
N SER A 76 1.94 -8.17 13.06
CA SER A 76 1.99 -9.11 14.19
C SER A 76 3.25 -9.95 14.08
N LYS A 77 3.61 -10.68 15.14
CA LYS A 77 4.76 -11.60 15.09
C LYS A 77 4.61 -12.65 14.00
N GLU A 78 3.38 -13.09 13.74
CA GLU A 78 3.08 -14.09 12.72
C GLU A 78 3.19 -13.50 11.31
N ILE A 79 2.60 -12.33 11.06
CA ILE A 79 2.76 -11.63 9.78
C ILE A 79 4.25 -11.36 9.48
N CYS A 80 5.03 -10.94 10.49
CA CYS A 80 6.49 -10.79 10.32
C CYS A 80 7.13 -12.08 9.80
N ARG A 81 6.79 -13.25 10.39
CA ARG A 81 7.34 -14.54 9.96
C ARG A 81 6.90 -14.90 8.54
N ILE A 82 5.62 -14.68 8.22
CA ILE A 82 5.07 -14.99 6.89
C ILE A 82 5.77 -14.17 5.82
N VAL A 83 5.80 -12.84 5.95
CA VAL A 83 6.36 -11.97 4.93
C VAL A 83 7.89 -12.12 4.81
N THR A 84 8.61 -12.32 5.94
CA THR A 84 10.06 -12.59 5.87
C THR A 84 10.36 -13.97 5.30
N GLY A 85 9.52 -14.97 5.56
CA GLY A 85 9.59 -16.29 4.93
C GLY A 85 9.36 -16.24 3.43
N ALA A 86 8.57 -15.29 2.93
CA ALA A 86 8.35 -15.01 1.51
C ALA A 86 9.48 -14.19 0.87
N GLY A 87 10.54 -13.82 1.61
CA GLY A 87 11.69 -13.06 1.11
C GLY A 87 11.56 -11.54 1.23
N MET A 88 10.53 -11.03 1.91
CA MET A 88 10.39 -9.58 2.15
C MET A 88 11.22 -9.13 3.36
N LEU A 89 11.63 -7.86 3.34
CA LEU A 89 12.07 -7.11 4.51
C LEU A 89 10.82 -6.56 5.25
N ILE A 90 11.04 -5.89 6.38
CA ILE A 90 9.94 -5.22 7.12
C ILE A 90 10.28 -3.74 7.25
N ASP A 91 9.42 -2.89 6.71
CA ASP A 91 9.42 -1.45 6.96
C ASP A 91 8.62 -1.14 8.23
N THR A 92 9.23 -0.34 9.13
CA THR A 92 8.62 0.06 10.40
C THR A 92 8.72 1.56 10.57
N CYS A 93 7.63 2.22 10.90
CA CYS A 93 7.57 3.67 11.09
C CYS A 93 7.47 4.10 12.56
N SER A 94 7.47 3.16 13.49
CA SER A 94 7.40 3.44 14.92
C SER A 94 8.30 2.53 15.76
N MET A 95 8.66 2.99 16.95
CA MET A 95 9.41 2.18 17.92
C MET A 95 8.64 0.91 18.30
N GLY A 96 7.30 0.97 18.35
CA GLY A 96 6.46 -0.20 18.61
C GLY A 96 6.56 -1.25 17.51
N GLU A 97 6.45 -0.85 16.27
CA GLU A 97 6.62 -1.73 15.10
C GLU A 97 8.05 -2.28 15.05
N MET A 98 9.07 -1.42 15.28
CA MET A 98 10.46 -1.84 15.35
C MET A 98 10.68 -2.91 16.41
N ARG A 99 10.10 -2.78 17.60
CA ARG A 99 10.20 -3.81 18.65
C ARG A 99 9.52 -5.12 18.27
N ILE A 100 8.39 -5.08 17.59
CA ILE A 100 7.74 -6.28 17.04
C ILE A 100 8.67 -6.97 16.03
N ALA A 101 9.33 -6.21 15.16
CA ALA A 101 10.31 -6.71 14.21
C ALA A 101 11.66 -7.12 14.86
N GLN A 102 12.17 -6.36 15.84
CA GLN A 102 13.45 -6.60 16.55
C GLN A 102 13.48 -7.82 17.46
N ILE A 103 12.34 -8.34 17.85
CA ILE A 103 12.28 -9.68 18.48
C ILE A 103 12.96 -10.71 17.56
N ALA A 104 13.31 -10.32 16.33
CA ALA A 104 14.03 -11.13 15.35
C ALA A 104 15.53 -10.85 15.16
N ARG A 105 16.15 -9.73 15.67
CA ARG A 105 17.59 -9.44 15.42
C ARG A 105 18.27 -8.55 16.49
N LYS A 106 19.52 -8.91 16.94
CA LYS A 106 20.44 -8.06 17.73
C LYS A 106 21.35 -7.26 16.79
N MET A 107 21.46 -5.94 16.99
CA MET A 107 22.19 -5.02 16.10
C MET A 107 23.58 -4.61 16.61
N GLY A 108 24.50 -4.35 15.64
CA GLY A 108 25.82 -3.76 15.86
C GLY A 108 26.45 -3.24 14.56
N LYS A 109 25.88 -2.15 13.91
CA LYS A 109 26.43 -1.57 12.66
C LYS A 109 26.06 -0.08 12.50
N ARG A 110 26.79 0.66 11.62
CA ARG A 110 26.45 2.04 11.17
C ARG A 110 25.02 2.08 10.61
N ALA A 111 24.32 3.19 10.83
CA ALA A 111 22.97 3.36 10.28
C ALA A 111 23.05 3.55 8.75
N ARG A 112 22.39 2.67 8.02
CA ARG A 112 22.14 2.85 6.59
C ARG A 112 20.93 3.76 6.43
N VAL A 113 21.08 4.82 5.66
CA VAL A 113 20.05 5.86 5.55
C VAL A 113 19.71 6.15 4.09
N MET A 114 18.43 6.44 3.85
CA MET A 114 17.91 7.00 2.61
C MET A 114 17.24 8.34 2.91
N LEU A 115 17.36 9.28 1.97
CA LEU A 115 16.60 10.52 2.05
C LEU A 115 15.22 10.32 1.43
N ARG A 116 14.15 10.56 2.20
CA ARG A 116 12.81 10.67 1.63
C ARG A 116 12.65 12.01 0.92
N VAL A 117 12.28 11.95 -0.35
CA VAL A 117 12.14 13.10 -1.23
C VAL A 117 10.67 13.27 -1.63
N THR A 118 10.17 14.50 -1.48
CA THR A 118 8.86 14.90 -1.99
C THR A 118 9.02 15.22 -3.46
N SER A 119 8.52 14.34 -4.32
CA SER A 119 8.73 14.40 -5.77
C SER A 119 7.85 15.43 -6.49
N GLY A 120 6.83 16.00 -5.83
CA GLY A 120 5.85 16.90 -6.44
C GLY A 120 4.85 16.19 -7.36
N ILE A 121 4.66 14.88 -7.21
CA ILE A 121 3.68 14.10 -7.95
C ILE A 121 2.38 14.02 -7.15
N HIS A 122 1.27 14.36 -7.79
CA HIS A 122 -0.06 14.20 -7.21
C HIS A 122 -0.64 12.84 -7.60
N ALA A 123 -0.82 11.95 -6.60
CA ALA A 123 -1.40 10.62 -6.79
C ALA A 123 -2.30 10.26 -5.61
N GLY A 124 -3.43 9.57 -5.91
CA GLY A 124 -4.41 9.15 -4.91
C GLY A 124 -5.66 10.02 -4.85
N GLY A 125 -6.79 9.43 -4.47
CA GLY A 125 -8.12 10.04 -4.54
C GLY A 125 -8.53 10.90 -3.34
N HIS A 126 -7.78 10.93 -2.24
CA HIS A 126 -8.11 11.69 -1.04
C HIS A 126 -6.91 12.46 -0.52
N GLU A 127 -7.12 13.72 -0.09
CA GLU A 127 -6.08 14.64 0.36
C GLU A 127 -5.18 14.03 1.46
N PHE A 128 -5.75 13.32 2.43
CA PHE A 128 -5.00 12.72 3.54
C PHE A 128 -4.15 11.51 3.17
N ILE A 129 -4.30 10.95 1.97
CA ILE A 129 -3.51 9.81 1.48
C ILE A 129 -2.59 10.18 0.30
N SER A 130 -2.63 11.41 -0.17
CA SER A 130 -1.67 11.99 -1.11
C SER A 130 -0.45 12.52 -0.35
N THR A 131 0.75 12.01 -0.60
CA THR A 131 1.92 12.26 0.26
C THR A 131 3.15 12.81 -0.47
N ALA A 132 3.00 13.22 -1.72
CA ALA A 132 4.14 13.66 -2.54
C ALA A 132 3.98 15.06 -3.15
N HIS A 133 2.95 15.81 -2.81
CA HIS A 133 2.80 17.22 -3.20
C HIS A 133 3.59 18.15 -2.25
N GLU A 134 3.78 19.40 -2.62
CA GLU A 134 4.70 20.32 -1.96
C GLU A 134 4.28 20.71 -0.53
N ASP A 135 2.98 20.85 -0.26
CA ASP A 135 2.43 21.18 1.06
C ASP A 135 2.16 19.92 1.88
N GLN A 136 3.24 19.24 2.28
CA GLN A 136 3.19 17.98 3.05
C GLN A 136 4.25 17.95 4.15
N LYS A 137 3.92 17.24 5.24
CA LYS A 137 4.85 17.00 6.35
C LYS A 137 5.96 15.99 6.04
N PHE A 138 5.91 15.31 4.89
CA PHE A 138 6.77 14.18 4.55
C PHE A 138 7.86 14.58 3.56
N GLY A 139 9.08 14.09 3.82
CA GLY A 139 10.20 14.22 2.90
C GLY A 139 10.77 15.64 2.81
N VAL A 140 11.79 15.75 1.95
CA VAL A 140 12.42 17.01 1.57
C VAL A 140 12.07 17.29 0.12
N SER A 141 11.67 18.50 -0.20
CA SER A 141 11.28 18.86 -1.58
C SER A 141 12.44 18.63 -2.56
N LEU A 142 12.10 18.00 -3.71
CA LEU A 142 13.04 17.81 -4.81
C LEU A 142 13.50 19.16 -5.39
N LEU A 143 12.57 20.10 -5.54
CA LEU A 143 12.74 21.36 -6.22
C LEU A 143 12.69 22.54 -5.25
N PRO A 144 13.31 23.69 -5.61
CA PRO A 144 13.13 24.92 -4.86
C PRO A 144 11.68 25.42 -4.96
N ALA A 145 11.25 26.22 -3.98
CA ALA A 145 9.92 26.82 -3.98
C ALA A 145 9.69 27.69 -5.23
N GLY A 146 8.53 27.50 -5.86
CA GLY A 146 8.17 28.25 -7.08
C GLY A 146 8.91 27.82 -8.35
N ALA A 147 9.56 26.66 -8.34
CA ALA A 147 10.23 26.13 -9.52
C ALA A 147 9.24 25.85 -10.66
N ASP A 148 9.68 26.10 -11.88
CA ASP A 148 8.91 25.76 -13.09
C ASP A 148 9.03 24.26 -13.38
N THR A 149 8.01 23.50 -12.97
CA THR A 149 7.98 22.05 -13.11
C THR A 149 7.91 21.58 -14.55
N SER A 150 7.52 22.44 -15.52
CA SER A 150 7.50 22.09 -16.95
C SER A 150 8.90 21.74 -17.49
N LYS A 151 9.96 22.21 -16.84
CA LYS A 151 11.34 21.81 -17.17
C LYS A 151 11.62 20.32 -16.94
N LEU A 152 10.79 19.64 -16.17
CA LEU A 152 10.89 18.18 -15.97
C LEU A 152 10.23 17.37 -17.10
N ASP A 153 9.48 18.01 -17.99
CA ASP A 153 8.80 17.33 -19.13
C ASP A 153 9.81 16.68 -20.08
N VAL A 154 11.06 17.19 -20.10
CA VAL A 154 12.18 16.53 -20.82
C VAL A 154 12.35 15.06 -20.43
N LEU A 155 11.97 14.68 -19.23
CA LEU A 155 12.05 13.28 -18.78
C LEU A 155 11.05 12.38 -19.50
N ASP A 156 9.97 12.93 -20.03
CA ASP A 156 8.97 12.18 -20.82
C ASP A 156 9.52 11.87 -22.20
N ASP A 157 10.25 12.80 -22.81
CA ASP A 157 10.92 12.62 -24.10
C ASP A 157 12.06 11.61 -24.04
N LEU A 158 12.64 11.39 -22.86
CA LEU A 158 13.73 10.44 -22.63
C LEU A 158 13.24 9.00 -22.36
N THR A 159 11.94 8.77 -22.30
CA THR A 159 11.39 7.45 -21.97
C THR A 159 10.47 6.92 -23.07
N ASP A 160 10.86 5.80 -23.70
CA ASP A 160 10.02 5.03 -24.61
C ASP A 160 9.03 4.13 -23.83
N VAL A 161 8.09 4.72 -23.12
CA VAL A 161 7.02 3.95 -22.46
C VAL A 161 5.74 4.06 -23.28
N THR A 162 5.38 2.96 -23.93
CA THR A 162 4.10 2.86 -24.67
C THR A 162 2.94 2.83 -23.68
N PRO A 163 1.86 3.63 -23.90
CA PRO A 163 0.67 3.56 -23.07
C PRO A 163 0.05 2.16 -23.03
N ALA A 164 -0.57 1.80 -21.91
CA ALA A 164 -1.26 0.52 -21.75
C ALA A 164 -2.27 0.30 -22.91
N GLY A 165 -2.04 -0.71 -23.74
CA GLY A 165 -2.93 -1.06 -24.86
C GLY A 165 -2.25 -1.36 -26.20
N SER A 166 -0.96 -1.13 -26.38
CA SER A 166 -0.26 -1.48 -27.62
C SER A 166 0.57 -2.77 -27.44
N ASN A 167 0.08 -3.88 -28.02
CA ASN A 167 0.83 -5.11 -28.21
C ASN A 167 1.98 -4.89 -29.22
N ALA A 168 3.10 -4.32 -28.80
CA ALA A 168 4.32 -4.31 -29.59
C ALA A 168 5.28 -5.38 -29.07
N ARG A 169 5.48 -6.45 -29.84
CA ARG A 169 6.50 -7.46 -29.59
C ARG A 169 7.88 -6.79 -29.62
N LEU A 170 8.58 -6.86 -28.49
CA LEU A 170 9.99 -6.48 -28.41
C LEU A 170 10.82 -7.42 -29.30
N ALA A 171 11.61 -6.84 -30.18
CA ALA A 171 12.59 -7.56 -30.97
C ALA A 171 13.70 -8.07 -30.05
N ASP A 172 13.90 -9.38 -30.11
CA ASP A 172 14.91 -10.16 -29.42
C ASP A 172 16.32 -9.68 -29.83
N ASN A 173 17.07 -9.08 -28.89
CA ASN A 173 18.51 -8.92 -29.02
C ASN A 173 19.20 -9.77 -27.96
N GLY A 174 19.43 -11.02 -28.34
CA GLY A 174 20.11 -12.01 -27.53
C GLY A 174 21.49 -11.60 -27.07
N GLY A 175 21.73 -11.76 -25.79
CA GLY A 175 23.00 -11.71 -25.12
C GLY A 175 22.90 -12.42 -23.77
N ALA A 176 22.95 -13.76 -23.81
CA ALA A 176 22.95 -14.57 -22.60
C ALA A 176 24.26 -14.39 -21.82
N ALA A 177 24.22 -13.80 -20.66
CA ALA A 177 25.28 -13.86 -19.66
C ALA A 177 25.01 -15.02 -18.69
N LYS A 178 25.93 -15.98 -18.67
CA LYS A 178 25.90 -17.13 -17.76
C LYS A 178 26.13 -16.69 -16.32
N ASN A 179 25.26 -17.19 -15.45
CA ASN A 179 25.30 -17.00 -14.00
C ASN A 179 26.31 -18.05 -13.44
N ASP A 180 27.48 -17.59 -12.99
CA ASP A 180 28.38 -18.38 -12.13
C ASP A 180 28.30 -17.79 -10.71
N GLY A 181 27.73 -18.61 -9.82
CA GLY A 181 27.62 -18.26 -8.40
C GLY A 181 28.98 -18.25 -7.71
N ALA A 182 29.34 -17.10 -7.18
CA ALA A 182 30.21 -16.95 -5.99
C ALA A 182 30.16 -15.49 -5.55
N GLY A 183 29.80 -15.26 -4.30
CA GLY A 183 29.80 -13.92 -3.69
C GLY A 183 31.20 -13.35 -3.61
N THR A 184 31.43 -12.30 -4.37
CA THR A 184 32.51 -11.35 -4.18
C THR A 184 31.96 -9.97 -4.53
N GLU A 185 32.16 -9.02 -3.63
CA GLU A 185 31.94 -7.60 -3.88
C GLU A 185 32.67 -7.23 -5.18
N ARG A 186 31.96 -7.16 -6.28
CA ARG A 186 32.47 -6.54 -7.51
C ARG A 186 32.33 -5.05 -7.37
N GLN A 187 33.43 -4.39 -7.06
CA GLN A 187 33.62 -3.00 -7.34
C GLN A 187 33.50 -2.80 -8.86
N LEU A 188 32.33 -2.33 -9.31
CA LEU A 188 32.08 -2.07 -10.72
C LEU A 188 32.87 -0.80 -11.09
N GLN A 189 33.98 -1.01 -11.77
CA GLN A 189 34.77 0.07 -12.37
C GLN A 189 34.08 0.44 -13.69
N TYR A 190 33.44 1.61 -13.72
CA TYR A 190 32.83 2.17 -14.92
C TYR A 190 33.76 3.21 -15.54
N ASP A 191 34.07 3.05 -16.84
CA ASP A 191 34.70 4.11 -17.64
C ASP A 191 33.71 5.26 -17.84
N ILE A 192 33.78 6.26 -16.96
CA ILE A 192 32.92 7.42 -16.98
C ILE A 192 33.66 8.53 -17.74
N LYS A 193 33.14 8.89 -18.91
CA LYS A 193 33.52 10.15 -19.57
C LYS A 193 32.94 11.30 -18.76
N TYR A 194 33.82 12.10 -18.20
CA TYR A 194 33.56 13.31 -17.40
C TYR A 194 32.96 14.48 -18.20
N PRO A 195 32.61 15.54 -17.50
CA PRO A 195 31.35 16.25 -17.64
C PRO A 195 31.28 16.98 -18.96
N TYR A 196 30.06 17.16 -19.44
CA TYR A 196 29.76 18.00 -20.59
C TYR A 196 30.38 19.39 -20.41
N ASP A 197 31.49 19.65 -21.10
CA ASP A 197 31.95 21.01 -21.40
C ASP A 197 31.04 21.53 -22.51
N LEU A 198 29.98 22.21 -22.12
CA LEU A 198 28.98 22.80 -23.00
C LEU A 198 29.52 23.95 -23.85
N SER A 199 30.84 24.26 -23.77
CA SER A 199 31.43 25.46 -24.39
C SER A 199 31.79 25.30 -25.87
N HIS A 200 31.84 24.11 -26.44
CA HIS A 200 32.42 23.91 -27.78
C HIS A 200 31.75 22.96 -28.77
N GLU A 201 30.60 22.31 -28.45
CA GLU A 201 29.84 21.50 -29.41
C GLU A 201 28.42 22.05 -29.59
N LYS A 202 27.81 21.78 -30.76
CA LYS A 202 26.38 22.05 -31.00
C LYS A 202 25.55 21.13 -30.11
N VAL A 203 25.27 21.62 -28.90
CA VAL A 203 24.43 20.91 -27.92
C VAL A 203 23.01 20.80 -28.49
N SER A 204 22.44 19.61 -28.50
CA SER A 204 21.05 19.42 -28.92
C SER A 204 20.09 20.18 -27.97
N GLU A 205 18.90 20.48 -28.46
CA GLU A 205 17.86 21.10 -27.62
C GLU A 205 17.51 20.20 -26.40
N GLY A 206 17.44 18.90 -26.61
CA GLY A 206 17.22 17.93 -25.53
C GLY A 206 18.30 17.94 -24.46
N ASP A 207 19.59 18.06 -24.84
CA ASP A 207 20.68 18.14 -23.88
C ASP A 207 20.63 19.43 -23.06
N ARG A 208 20.21 20.53 -23.66
CA ARG A 208 20.01 21.82 -22.95
C ARG A 208 18.87 21.70 -21.94
N ASN A 209 17.72 21.15 -22.35
CA ASN A 209 16.57 20.96 -21.49
C ASN A 209 16.92 20.04 -20.30
N LEU A 210 17.69 18.98 -20.53
CA LEU A 210 18.15 18.10 -19.46
C LEU A 210 19.10 18.86 -18.49
N ALA A 211 20.02 19.68 -19.01
CA ALA A 211 20.93 20.48 -18.17
C ALA A 211 20.17 21.50 -17.32
N ASP A 212 19.12 22.11 -17.88
CA ASP A 212 18.24 23.04 -17.15
C ASP A 212 17.46 22.31 -16.02
N ALA A 213 16.92 21.13 -16.31
CA ALA A 213 16.24 20.30 -15.32
C ALA A 213 17.21 19.87 -14.20
N MET A 214 18.43 19.45 -14.53
CA MET A 214 19.47 19.11 -13.55
C MET A 214 19.88 20.32 -12.69
N THR A 215 20.00 21.51 -13.28
CA THR A 215 20.30 22.75 -12.54
C THR A 215 19.20 23.07 -11.54
N MET A 216 17.94 22.96 -11.95
CA MET A 216 16.80 23.16 -11.07
C MET A 216 16.79 22.16 -9.90
N VAL A 217 17.10 20.89 -10.13
CA VAL A 217 17.24 19.88 -9.08
C VAL A 217 18.45 20.18 -8.19
N ALA A 218 19.55 20.70 -8.75
CA ALA A 218 20.74 21.04 -7.99
C ALA A 218 20.49 22.20 -7.00
N ASP A 219 19.61 23.11 -7.33
CA ASP A 219 19.18 24.22 -6.48
C ASP A 219 18.11 23.79 -5.44
N GLY A 220 17.61 22.54 -5.54
CA GLY A 220 16.59 22.02 -4.65
C GLY A 220 17.11 21.60 -3.27
N PRO A 221 16.26 21.67 -2.23
CA PRO A 221 16.67 21.34 -0.86
C PRO A 221 17.05 19.87 -0.69
N ALA A 222 16.50 18.94 -1.49
CA ALA A 222 16.86 17.52 -1.42
C ALA A 222 18.35 17.29 -1.71
N LEU A 223 18.91 17.95 -2.73
CA LEU A 223 20.33 17.82 -3.05
C LEU A 223 21.21 18.37 -1.92
N ALA A 224 20.83 19.50 -1.33
CA ALA A 224 21.57 20.09 -0.20
C ALA A 224 21.64 19.13 1.00
N VAL A 225 20.52 18.47 1.33
CA VAL A 225 20.46 17.48 2.41
C VAL A 225 21.27 16.22 2.06
N LEU A 226 21.22 15.71 0.82
CA LEU A 226 22.05 14.59 0.39
C LEU A 226 23.53 14.89 0.57
N LYS A 227 23.99 16.09 0.18
CA LYS A 227 25.38 16.54 0.38
C LYS A 227 25.77 16.57 1.84
N GLU A 228 24.87 17.03 2.72
CA GLU A 228 25.14 17.07 4.15
C GLU A 228 25.24 15.65 4.74
N ILE A 229 24.32 14.74 4.40
CA ILE A 229 24.42 13.33 4.83
C ILE A 229 25.72 12.70 4.32
N TYR A 230 26.10 12.98 3.06
CA TYR A 230 27.31 12.44 2.45
C TYR A 230 28.60 12.94 3.14
N ARG A 231 28.61 14.12 3.74
CA ARG A 231 29.73 14.62 4.55
C ARG A 231 29.93 13.86 5.86
N HIS A 232 28.93 13.16 6.34
CA HIS A 232 28.91 12.42 7.60
C HIS A 232 29.04 10.90 7.43
N GLN A 233 29.78 10.42 6.42
CA GLN A 233 29.99 9.01 6.15
C GLN A 233 30.70 8.23 7.27
N ASP A 234 31.33 8.94 8.20
CA ASP A 234 31.92 8.37 9.40
C ASP A 234 30.88 7.69 10.32
N VAL A 235 29.66 8.21 10.37
CA VAL A 235 28.56 7.72 11.23
C VAL A 235 27.34 7.22 10.45
N LEU A 236 27.13 7.71 9.21
CA LEU A 236 26.01 7.35 8.34
C LEU A 236 26.51 6.66 7.06
N GLU A 237 25.78 5.68 6.58
CA GLU A 237 25.95 5.09 5.26
C GLU A 237 24.78 5.54 4.38
N LEU A 238 25.04 6.51 3.49
CA LEU A 238 24.03 6.98 2.53
C LEU A 238 23.85 5.92 1.44
N VAL A 239 22.70 5.22 1.45
CA VAL A 239 22.45 4.13 0.51
C VAL A 239 21.52 4.53 -0.64
N GLY A 240 20.73 5.59 -0.51
CA GLY A 240 19.82 5.94 -1.61
C GLY A 240 18.86 7.07 -1.32
N VAL A 241 17.88 7.17 -2.19
CA VAL A 241 16.73 8.06 -2.07
C VAL A 241 15.44 7.26 -2.08
N HIS A 242 14.43 7.78 -1.38
CA HIS A 242 13.10 7.18 -1.27
C HIS A 242 12.03 8.19 -1.66
N SER A 243 11.00 7.73 -2.35
CA SER A 243 9.79 8.52 -2.63
C SER A 243 8.55 7.67 -2.41
N HIS A 244 7.58 8.19 -1.65
CA HIS A 244 6.27 7.57 -1.48
C HIS A 244 5.21 8.57 -1.91
N ILE A 245 4.46 8.25 -2.95
CA ILE A 245 3.63 9.21 -3.70
C ILE A 245 2.17 9.22 -3.30
N GLY A 246 1.71 8.21 -2.54
CA GLY A 246 0.32 8.15 -2.12
C GLY A 246 -0.13 6.74 -1.76
N SER A 247 -1.43 6.54 -1.74
CA SER A 247 -2.04 5.27 -1.34
C SER A 247 -3.22 4.94 -2.24
N ASN A 248 -3.42 3.66 -2.53
CA ASN A 248 -4.46 3.12 -3.41
C ASN A 248 -4.37 3.67 -4.84
N ILE A 249 -3.17 3.56 -5.43
CA ILE A 249 -2.84 4.00 -6.79
C ILE A 249 -3.09 2.82 -7.72
N HIS A 250 -3.89 3.03 -8.77
CA HIS A 250 -4.42 1.94 -9.62
C HIS A 250 -3.52 1.56 -10.80
N ASP A 251 -2.64 2.46 -11.24
CA ASP A 251 -1.71 2.23 -12.35
C ASP A 251 -0.30 2.72 -12.02
N ALA A 252 0.67 2.35 -12.88
CA ALA A 252 2.06 2.70 -12.66
C ALA A 252 2.42 4.14 -13.06
N ASP A 253 1.55 4.92 -13.68
CA ASP A 253 1.94 6.21 -14.28
C ASP A 253 2.53 7.18 -13.25
N ALA A 254 1.89 7.31 -12.09
CA ALA A 254 2.41 8.14 -11.01
C ALA A 254 3.75 7.62 -10.44
N PHE A 255 3.91 6.29 -10.35
CA PHE A 255 5.19 5.68 -9.95
C PHE A 255 6.28 5.92 -10.99
N ILE A 256 5.95 5.84 -12.28
CA ILE A 256 6.86 6.13 -13.39
C ILE A 256 7.34 7.56 -13.32
N GLN A 257 6.45 8.52 -13.13
CA GLN A 257 6.81 9.93 -12.99
C GLN A 257 7.72 10.17 -11.77
N ALA A 258 7.39 9.58 -10.63
CA ALA A 258 8.23 9.67 -9.45
C ALA A 258 9.62 9.05 -9.68
N ALA A 259 9.67 7.86 -10.29
CA ALA A 259 10.92 7.18 -10.63
C ALA A 259 11.80 8.03 -11.54
N LYS A 260 11.25 8.64 -12.60
CA LYS A 260 12.00 9.57 -13.49
C LYS A 260 12.66 10.69 -12.69
N ARG A 261 11.90 11.33 -11.79
CA ARG A 261 12.42 12.42 -10.93
C ARG A 261 13.49 11.94 -9.96
N MET A 262 13.36 10.74 -9.39
CA MET A 262 14.39 10.16 -8.52
C MET A 262 15.66 9.79 -9.30
N MET A 263 15.53 9.30 -10.54
CA MET A 263 16.68 9.02 -11.40
C MET A 263 17.40 10.31 -11.81
N LEU A 264 16.68 11.41 -12.07
CA LEU A 264 17.25 12.72 -12.32
C LEU A 264 18.02 13.24 -11.10
N LEU A 265 17.44 13.13 -9.90
CA LEU A 265 18.15 13.51 -8.65
C LEU A 265 19.43 12.71 -8.47
N ARG A 266 19.36 11.38 -8.71
CA ARG A 266 20.53 10.48 -8.66
C ARG A 266 21.62 10.90 -9.66
N LYS A 267 21.25 11.26 -10.89
CA LYS A 267 22.17 11.80 -11.92
C LYS A 267 22.76 13.13 -11.49
N THR A 268 21.94 14.03 -10.96
CA THR A 268 22.39 15.36 -10.52
C THR A 268 23.38 15.25 -9.35
N PHE A 269 23.09 14.38 -8.37
CA PHE A 269 23.99 14.16 -7.24
C PHE A 269 25.32 13.55 -7.69
N TYR A 270 25.28 12.59 -8.64
CA TYR A 270 26.49 12.06 -9.25
C TYR A 270 27.31 13.17 -9.97
N ALA A 271 26.66 14.02 -10.74
CA ALA A 271 27.33 15.10 -11.47
C ALA A 271 27.96 16.15 -10.54
N THR A 272 27.38 16.41 -9.37
CA THR A 272 27.87 17.43 -8.44
C THR A 272 28.88 16.90 -7.41
N ASP A 273 28.75 15.66 -6.97
CA ASP A 273 29.48 15.09 -5.84
C ASP A 273 30.25 13.81 -6.17
N ALA A 274 30.21 13.35 -7.42
CA ALA A 274 30.87 12.12 -7.91
C ALA A 274 30.49 10.85 -7.12
N TYR A 275 29.30 10.84 -6.49
CA TYR A 275 28.79 9.70 -5.75
C TYR A 275 27.52 9.13 -6.40
N THR A 276 27.57 7.87 -6.72
CA THR A 276 26.42 7.16 -7.27
C THR A 276 25.60 6.56 -6.15
N LEU A 277 24.39 7.10 -5.91
CA LEU A 277 23.45 6.52 -4.97
C LEU A 277 23.10 5.08 -5.41
N PRO A 278 23.37 4.05 -4.59
CA PRO A 278 23.22 2.66 -5.02
C PRO A 278 21.77 2.20 -5.15
N GLU A 279 20.83 2.82 -4.40
CA GLU A 279 19.46 2.34 -4.28
C GLU A 279 18.43 3.45 -4.48
N VAL A 280 17.30 3.12 -5.10
CA VAL A 280 16.14 3.99 -5.22
C VAL A 280 14.92 3.22 -4.74
N ASP A 281 14.29 3.72 -3.68
CA ASP A 281 13.06 3.17 -3.14
C ASP A 281 11.86 3.95 -3.69
N LEU A 282 10.97 3.23 -4.36
CA LEU A 282 9.77 3.78 -5.01
C LEU A 282 8.54 3.73 -4.09
N GLY A 283 8.72 3.26 -2.86
CA GLY A 283 7.70 3.26 -1.83
C GLY A 283 6.58 2.24 -2.05
N GLY A 284 5.47 2.50 -1.40
CA GLY A 284 4.24 1.72 -1.49
C GLY A 284 3.09 2.51 -2.12
N GLY A 285 1.88 1.98 -1.98
CA GLY A 285 0.67 2.66 -2.47
C GLY A 285 -0.13 1.85 -3.48
N TYR A 286 0.27 0.62 -3.78
CA TYR A 286 -0.38 -0.30 -4.73
C TYR A 286 -1.82 -0.58 -4.32
N SER A 287 -2.77 -0.38 -5.27
CA SER A 287 -4.19 -0.45 -5.01
C SER A 287 -4.72 -1.86 -4.84
N VAL A 288 -5.85 -1.91 -4.15
CA VAL A 288 -6.76 -3.06 -4.09
C VAL A 288 -8.19 -2.56 -4.26
N ALA A 289 -9.04 -3.40 -4.85
CA ALA A 289 -10.48 -3.15 -4.90
C ALA A 289 -11.09 -3.32 -3.51
N TYR A 290 -11.95 -2.39 -3.10
CA TYR A 290 -12.73 -2.44 -1.86
C TYR A 290 -14.20 -2.80 -2.11
N THR A 291 -14.65 -2.56 -3.33
CA THR A 291 -16.01 -2.86 -3.80
C THR A 291 -15.96 -3.65 -5.10
N ASP A 292 -17.06 -4.33 -5.44
CA ASP A 292 -17.14 -5.16 -6.65
C ASP A 292 -16.99 -4.37 -7.97
N GLY A 293 -17.09 -3.05 -7.93
CA GLY A 293 -16.93 -2.16 -9.10
C GLY A 293 -15.54 -1.56 -9.27
N GLU A 294 -14.59 -1.89 -8.38
CA GLU A 294 -13.22 -1.37 -8.42
C GLU A 294 -12.24 -2.41 -8.93
N ASP A 295 -11.12 -1.92 -9.49
CA ASP A 295 -10.01 -2.77 -9.93
C ASP A 295 -8.86 -2.72 -8.91
N SER A 296 -8.18 -3.85 -8.74
CA SER A 296 -6.88 -3.92 -8.09
C SER A 296 -5.77 -3.73 -9.12
N MET A 297 -4.65 -3.12 -8.71
CA MET A 297 -3.47 -3.02 -9.58
C MET A 297 -2.98 -4.41 -9.99
N ASP A 298 -2.82 -4.63 -11.29
CA ASP A 298 -2.13 -5.81 -11.82
C ASP A 298 -0.62 -5.62 -11.63
N ILE A 299 -0.10 -6.21 -10.55
CA ILE A 299 1.30 -6.05 -10.14
C ILE A 299 2.28 -6.55 -11.21
N ASP A 300 1.97 -7.64 -11.90
CA ASP A 300 2.88 -8.20 -12.91
C ASP A 300 2.99 -7.26 -14.12
N ALA A 301 1.86 -6.74 -14.61
CA ALA A 301 1.82 -5.80 -15.73
C ALA A 301 2.43 -4.43 -15.35
N GLU A 302 2.04 -3.87 -14.21
CA GLU A 302 2.42 -2.51 -13.82
C GLU A 302 3.88 -2.41 -13.36
N LEU A 303 4.44 -3.42 -12.69
CA LEU A 303 5.87 -3.47 -12.41
C LEU A 303 6.69 -3.65 -13.70
N GLY A 304 6.17 -4.36 -14.69
CA GLY A 304 6.78 -4.45 -16.03
C GLY A 304 6.88 -3.09 -16.72
N ARG A 305 5.81 -2.29 -16.72
CA ARG A 305 5.80 -0.92 -17.25
C ARG A 305 6.79 -0.02 -16.51
N LEU A 306 6.79 -0.10 -15.19
CA LEU A 306 7.69 0.68 -14.33
C LEU A 306 9.17 0.33 -14.60
N SER A 307 9.50 -0.96 -14.76
CA SER A 307 10.84 -1.42 -15.09
C SER A 307 11.31 -0.91 -16.44
N GLN A 308 10.44 -0.94 -17.47
CA GLN A 308 10.77 -0.39 -18.79
C GLN A 308 11.10 1.10 -18.70
N ALA A 309 10.30 1.88 -17.96
CA ALA A 309 10.54 3.31 -17.77
C ALA A 309 11.85 3.57 -17.03
N VAL A 310 12.11 2.86 -15.92
CA VAL A 310 13.34 2.99 -15.14
C VAL A 310 14.59 2.62 -15.97
N SER A 311 14.50 1.56 -16.76
CA SER A 311 15.60 1.13 -17.64
C SER A 311 15.85 2.14 -18.75
N SER A 312 14.79 2.70 -19.35
CA SER A 312 14.89 3.71 -20.40
C SER A 312 15.53 5.00 -19.88
N ILE A 313 15.02 5.55 -18.77
CA ILE A 313 15.57 6.79 -18.20
C ILE A 313 17.00 6.62 -17.71
N ASN A 314 17.36 5.49 -17.08
CA ASN A 314 18.75 5.26 -16.66
C ASN A 314 19.71 5.21 -17.85
N ARG A 315 19.30 4.58 -18.95
CA ARG A 315 20.08 4.53 -20.19
C ARG A 315 20.26 5.93 -20.78
N ALA A 316 19.17 6.71 -20.87
CA ALA A 316 19.22 8.07 -21.39
C ALA A 316 20.10 9.00 -20.55
N LEU A 317 20.09 8.84 -19.22
CA LEU A 317 20.92 9.59 -18.29
C LEU A 317 22.37 9.07 -18.21
N GLY A 318 22.71 7.98 -18.89
CA GLY A 318 24.04 7.34 -18.81
C GLY A 318 24.40 6.87 -17.41
N MET A 319 23.41 6.38 -16.64
CA MET A 319 23.59 5.93 -15.25
C MET A 319 23.47 4.41 -15.14
N PRO A 320 24.25 3.78 -14.25
CA PRO A 320 24.06 2.36 -13.96
C PRO A 320 22.70 2.10 -13.32
N ALA A 321 22.14 0.90 -13.50
CA ALA A 321 20.90 0.49 -12.84
C ALA A 321 21.08 0.53 -11.31
N PRO A 322 20.19 1.18 -10.56
CA PRO A 322 20.21 1.11 -9.10
C PRO A 322 19.56 -0.19 -8.62
N VAL A 323 19.78 -0.53 -7.36
CA VAL A 323 18.87 -1.42 -6.63
C VAL A 323 17.51 -0.72 -6.56
N ILE A 324 16.43 -1.43 -6.85
CA ILE A 324 15.07 -0.89 -6.78
C ILE A 324 14.34 -1.50 -5.58
N SER A 325 13.80 -0.64 -4.75
CA SER A 325 13.07 -1.03 -3.55
C SER A 325 11.59 -0.65 -3.62
N PHE A 326 10.76 -1.46 -2.96
CA PHE A 326 9.30 -1.34 -2.93
C PHE A 326 8.80 -1.55 -1.50
N GLU A 327 7.70 -0.85 -1.12
CA GLU A 327 7.11 -0.91 0.22
C GLU A 327 5.61 -1.29 0.18
N PRO A 328 5.22 -2.46 -0.40
CA PRO A 328 3.83 -2.87 -0.38
C PRO A 328 3.37 -3.20 1.04
N GLY A 329 2.19 -2.70 1.42
CA GLY A 329 1.52 -3.07 2.67
C GLY A 329 0.08 -3.46 2.39
N ARG A 330 -0.73 -2.50 1.94
CA ARG A 330 -2.15 -2.68 1.61
C ARG A 330 -2.35 -3.85 0.64
N TRP A 331 -1.62 -3.88 -0.46
CA TRP A 331 -1.76 -4.90 -1.49
C TRP A 331 -1.52 -6.32 -0.96
N ILE A 332 -0.65 -6.47 0.03
CA ILE A 332 -0.33 -7.76 0.64
C ILE A 332 -1.45 -8.24 1.57
N VAL A 333 -1.92 -7.38 2.49
CA VAL A 333 -2.71 -7.85 3.63
C VAL A 333 -4.20 -7.42 3.59
N ALA A 334 -4.57 -6.37 2.83
CA ALA A 334 -5.96 -5.92 2.81
C ALA A 334 -6.93 -6.96 2.27
N PRO A 335 -6.70 -7.58 1.10
CA PRO A 335 -7.62 -8.58 0.53
C PRO A 335 -7.74 -9.84 1.39
N ALA A 336 -6.68 -10.21 2.11
CA ALA A 336 -6.66 -11.36 2.99
C ALA A 336 -7.50 -11.14 4.28
N GLY A 337 -8.02 -9.93 4.52
CA GLY A 337 -8.73 -9.59 5.76
C GLY A 337 -10.23 -9.42 5.59
N VAL A 338 -10.99 -9.95 6.55
CA VAL A 338 -12.44 -9.81 6.67
C VAL A 338 -12.79 -9.45 8.11
N THR A 339 -13.73 -8.52 8.30
CA THR A 339 -14.29 -8.27 9.63
C THR A 339 -15.70 -8.85 9.72
N LEU A 340 -15.94 -9.63 10.75
CA LEU A 340 -17.24 -10.21 11.06
C LEU A 340 -17.91 -9.42 12.17
N TYR A 341 -19.19 -9.13 11.97
CA TYR A 341 -20.04 -8.39 12.91
C TYR A 341 -21.34 -9.11 13.16
N ARG A 342 -21.89 -8.99 14.36
CA ARG A 342 -23.24 -9.44 14.68
C ARG A 342 -24.23 -8.28 14.58
N VAL A 343 -25.32 -8.52 13.86
CA VAL A 343 -26.42 -7.57 13.69
C VAL A 343 -27.15 -7.34 15.01
N GLY A 344 -27.29 -6.08 15.37
CA GLY A 344 -28.09 -5.60 16.50
C GLY A 344 -29.51 -5.20 16.06
N THR A 345 -29.78 -3.90 16.03
CA THR A 345 -31.07 -3.33 15.63
C THR A 345 -31.14 -3.16 14.11
N VAL A 346 -32.30 -3.55 13.54
CA VAL A 346 -32.64 -3.27 12.14
C VAL A 346 -33.78 -2.25 12.15
N LYS A 347 -33.54 -1.04 11.58
CA LYS A 347 -34.44 0.10 11.65
C LYS A 347 -34.75 0.65 10.26
N PRO A 348 -35.94 0.39 9.69
CA PRO A 348 -36.39 1.10 8.49
C PRO A 348 -36.67 2.58 8.82
N VAL A 349 -36.24 3.47 7.94
CA VAL A 349 -36.42 4.91 8.05
C VAL A 349 -37.02 5.43 6.75
N GLN A 350 -38.18 6.09 6.88
CA GLN A 350 -38.78 6.81 5.76
C GLN A 350 -37.99 8.11 5.52
N LEU A 351 -37.63 8.35 4.27
CA LEU A 351 -36.84 9.50 3.86
C LEU A 351 -37.74 10.55 3.21
N SER A 352 -37.36 11.83 3.33
CA SER A 352 -38.01 12.95 2.62
C SER A 352 -37.76 12.85 1.10
N GLY A 353 -38.65 13.48 0.31
CA GLY A 353 -38.71 13.34 -1.13
C GLY A 353 -37.46 13.77 -1.94
N ASP A 354 -36.45 14.38 -1.29
CA ASP A 354 -35.21 14.84 -1.92
C ASP A 354 -34.03 13.86 -1.70
N ALA A 355 -34.26 12.74 -1.01
CA ALA A 355 -33.22 11.76 -0.73
C ALA A 355 -32.91 10.94 -1.98
N THR A 356 -31.61 10.72 -2.24
CA THR A 356 -31.12 9.89 -3.35
C THR A 356 -30.16 8.82 -2.87
N ASP A 357 -30.03 7.76 -3.68
CA ASP A 357 -28.93 6.80 -3.56
C ASP A 357 -27.63 7.37 -4.18
N LYS A 358 -26.53 6.60 -4.12
CA LYS A 358 -25.25 6.98 -4.73
C LYS A 358 -25.33 7.19 -6.26
N ALA A 359 -26.27 6.56 -6.93
CA ALA A 359 -26.49 6.70 -8.36
C ALA A 359 -27.37 7.91 -8.71
N GLY A 360 -27.88 8.64 -7.70
CA GLY A 360 -28.78 9.79 -7.86
C GLY A 360 -30.23 9.42 -8.04
N ASN A 361 -30.65 8.15 -7.84
CA ASN A 361 -32.04 7.73 -7.94
C ASN A 361 -32.80 8.13 -6.65
N PRO A 362 -34.06 8.62 -6.75
CA PRO A 362 -34.87 8.93 -5.58
C PRO A 362 -35.11 7.70 -4.70
N VAL A 363 -34.94 7.85 -3.40
CA VAL A 363 -35.20 6.81 -2.41
C VAL A 363 -36.15 7.30 -1.34
N THR A 364 -37.15 6.47 -0.99
CA THR A 364 -38.16 6.78 0.01
C THR A 364 -37.94 6.06 1.34
N GLU A 365 -37.14 5.01 1.35
CA GLU A 365 -36.81 4.21 2.53
C GLU A 365 -35.34 3.82 2.53
N ARG A 366 -34.70 3.86 3.69
CA ARG A 366 -33.39 3.26 3.94
C ARG A 366 -33.44 2.44 5.23
N VAL A 367 -32.82 1.25 5.20
CA VAL A 367 -32.74 0.38 6.38
C VAL A 367 -31.39 0.61 7.07
N TYR A 368 -31.41 1.07 8.30
CA TYR A 368 -30.24 1.13 9.16
C TYR A 368 -30.05 -0.22 9.86
N VAL A 369 -28.91 -0.85 9.63
CA VAL A 369 -28.53 -2.13 10.23
C VAL A 369 -27.38 -1.87 11.18
N SER A 370 -27.64 -1.85 12.50
CA SER A 370 -26.59 -1.69 13.48
C SER A 370 -25.85 -2.98 13.72
N VAL A 371 -24.56 -2.85 14.04
CA VAL A 371 -23.69 -3.99 14.39
C VAL A 371 -22.98 -3.72 15.72
N ASP A 372 -22.37 -4.77 16.26
CA ASP A 372 -21.66 -4.76 17.55
C ASP A 372 -20.20 -4.22 17.44
N GLY A 373 -19.83 -3.62 16.32
CA GLY A 373 -18.62 -2.87 16.10
C GLY A 373 -18.90 -1.44 15.69
N GLY A 374 -17.95 -0.76 15.07
CA GLY A 374 -18.11 0.61 14.61
C GLY A 374 -16.81 1.30 14.22
N MET A 375 -16.81 2.62 14.25
CA MET A 375 -15.63 3.43 13.92
C MET A 375 -14.43 3.17 14.84
N SER A 376 -14.61 2.56 16.00
CA SER A 376 -13.52 2.17 16.88
C SER A 376 -12.72 0.97 16.35
N ASP A 377 -13.28 0.15 15.49
CA ASP A 377 -12.59 -1.00 14.86
C ASP A 377 -12.41 -0.82 13.35
N ASN A 378 -13.18 0.05 12.68
CA ASN A 378 -12.96 0.48 11.30
C ASN A 378 -13.23 1.98 11.13
N ILE A 379 -12.22 2.80 11.41
CA ILE A 379 -12.32 4.27 11.31
C ILE A 379 -12.31 4.79 9.85
N ARG A 380 -11.92 3.97 8.87
CA ARG A 380 -11.64 4.44 7.51
C ARG A 380 -12.83 5.05 6.78
N PRO A 381 -14.08 4.54 6.91
CA PRO A 381 -15.24 5.23 6.33
C PRO A 381 -15.43 6.64 6.89
N ALA A 382 -15.31 6.81 8.20
CA ALA A 382 -15.47 8.13 8.85
C ALA A 382 -14.31 9.09 8.56
N LEU A 383 -13.06 8.59 8.51
CA LEU A 383 -11.86 9.41 8.36
C LEU A 383 -11.53 9.73 6.90
N TYR A 384 -11.73 8.79 6.00
CA TYR A 384 -11.30 8.89 4.59
C TYR A 384 -12.45 8.80 3.60
N GLY A 385 -13.71 8.67 4.06
CA GLY A 385 -14.83 8.37 3.17
C GLY A 385 -14.69 7.04 2.43
N ALA A 386 -13.92 6.09 3.00
CA ALA A 386 -13.67 4.82 2.34
C ALA A 386 -14.94 3.99 2.23
N ASP A 387 -15.19 3.45 1.03
CA ASP A 387 -16.27 2.52 0.79
C ASP A 387 -15.84 1.08 1.07
N TYR A 388 -16.80 0.27 1.49
CA TYR A 388 -16.65 -1.15 1.70
C TYR A 388 -17.88 -1.91 1.18
N ALA A 389 -17.67 -3.13 0.71
CA ALA A 389 -18.74 -4.08 0.48
C ALA A 389 -19.14 -4.79 1.79
N VAL A 390 -20.32 -5.36 1.81
CA VAL A 390 -20.82 -6.17 2.93
C VAL A 390 -21.76 -7.26 2.43
N LYS A 391 -21.74 -8.43 3.07
CA LYS A 391 -22.70 -9.51 2.79
C LYS A 391 -23.22 -10.12 4.08
N LEU A 392 -24.47 -10.62 4.02
CA LEU A 392 -25.01 -11.54 5.02
C LEU A 392 -24.21 -12.84 4.95
N ALA A 393 -23.71 -13.33 6.09
CA ALA A 393 -22.67 -14.35 6.13
C ALA A 393 -23.07 -15.67 6.82
N ASN A 394 -24.17 -15.69 7.58
CA ASN A 394 -24.55 -16.87 8.40
C ASN A 394 -25.72 -17.66 7.86
N ARG A 395 -26.33 -17.26 6.76
CA ARG A 395 -27.46 -17.93 6.13
C ARG A 395 -27.75 -17.40 4.73
N LYS A 396 -28.57 -18.09 3.98
CA LYS A 396 -29.21 -17.54 2.80
C LYS A 396 -30.26 -16.49 3.22
N GLY A 397 -30.16 -15.27 2.68
CA GLY A 397 -31.19 -14.24 2.81
C GLY A 397 -32.29 -14.37 1.77
N SER A 398 -33.32 -13.52 1.86
CA SER A 398 -34.33 -13.38 0.82
C SER A 398 -33.70 -12.87 -0.48
N ASP A 399 -34.31 -13.22 -1.62
CA ASP A 399 -33.89 -12.70 -2.94
C ASP A 399 -34.28 -11.21 -3.09
N GLU A 400 -35.30 -10.73 -2.36
CA GLU A 400 -35.62 -9.32 -2.25
C GLU A 400 -34.55 -8.62 -1.40
N THR A 401 -34.07 -7.45 -1.85
CA THR A 401 -33.09 -6.64 -1.13
C THR A 401 -33.67 -5.26 -0.81
N LYS A 402 -33.10 -4.61 0.20
CA LYS A 402 -33.41 -3.23 0.57
C LYS A 402 -32.16 -2.38 0.62
N LEU A 403 -32.30 -1.13 0.19
CA LEU A 403 -31.25 -0.14 0.35
C LEU A 403 -30.95 0.04 1.83
N SER A 404 -29.74 -0.28 2.22
CA SER A 404 -29.33 -0.38 3.60
C SER A 404 -28.08 0.45 3.90
N ARG A 405 -27.88 0.75 5.17
CA ARG A 405 -26.67 1.38 5.72
C ARG A 405 -26.25 0.59 6.93
N VAL A 406 -24.98 0.14 6.96
CA VAL A 406 -24.42 -0.54 8.12
C VAL A 406 -23.80 0.49 9.04
N VAL A 407 -24.26 0.54 10.29
CA VAL A 407 -23.86 1.53 11.29
C VAL A 407 -23.32 0.86 12.54
N GLY A 408 -22.41 1.54 13.22
CA GLY A 408 -21.83 1.06 14.45
C GLY A 408 -22.65 1.34 15.70
N MET A 409 -22.01 1.11 16.85
CA MET A 409 -22.61 1.22 18.18
C MET A 409 -22.32 2.55 18.89
N HIS A 410 -21.52 3.41 18.30
CA HIS A 410 -21.10 4.66 18.92
C HIS A 410 -22.15 5.77 18.77
N CYS A 411 -22.19 6.70 19.73
CA CYS A 411 -23.09 7.85 19.72
C CYS A 411 -22.63 8.98 18.79
N GLU A 412 -22.25 8.61 17.57
CA GLU A 412 -21.77 9.48 16.50
C GLU A 412 -22.57 9.24 15.23
N SER A 413 -23.05 10.30 14.58
CA SER A 413 -23.77 10.18 13.31
C SER A 413 -22.85 9.71 12.17
N GLY A 414 -21.53 9.91 12.30
CA GLY A 414 -20.50 9.42 11.39
C GLY A 414 -20.04 7.99 11.65
N ASP A 415 -20.61 7.29 12.64
CA ASP A 415 -20.28 5.88 12.91
C ASP A 415 -20.97 4.95 11.92
N ILE A 416 -20.46 4.99 10.69
CA ILE A 416 -20.96 4.25 9.54
C ILE A 416 -19.85 3.36 9.03
N ILE A 417 -20.11 2.06 8.91
CA ILE A 417 -19.17 1.07 8.35
C ILE A 417 -19.35 0.94 6.84
N VAL A 418 -20.62 0.89 6.38
CA VAL A 418 -20.95 0.88 4.96
C VAL A 418 -22.05 1.90 4.70
N HIS A 419 -21.73 2.92 3.92
CA HIS A 419 -22.63 4.05 3.66
C HIS A 419 -23.88 3.63 2.89
N GLU A 420 -23.73 2.71 1.94
CA GLU A 420 -24.82 2.24 1.11
C GLU A 420 -24.54 0.83 0.57
N CYS A 421 -25.49 -0.04 0.75
CA CYS A 421 -25.44 -1.43 0.28
C CYS A 421 -26.84 -2.00 0.07
N GLN A 422 -26.93 -3.11 -0.66
CA GLN A 422 -28.14 -3.90 -0.80
C GLN A 422 -28.05 -5.10 0.15
N LEU A 423 -28.91 -5.16 1.16
CA LEU A 423 -29.01 -6.31 2.07
C LEU A 423 -30.36 -7.00 1.90
N PRO A 424 -30.44 -8.34 2.17
CA PRO A 424 -31.70 -9.06 2.14
C PRO A 424 -32.80 -8.40 2.99
N ALA A 425 -34.00 -8.31 2.44
CA ALA A 425 -35.12 -7.66 3.09
C ALA A 425 -35.52 -8.33 4.44
N ASP A 426 -35.13 -9.59 4.63
CA ASP A 426 -35.39 -10.40 5.84
C ASP A 426 -34.22 -10.36 6.85
N ILE A 427 -33.26 -9.41 6.70
CA ILE A 427 -32.17 -9.24 7.66
C ILE A 427 -32.72 -8.94 9.04
N LYS A 428 -32.14 -9.55 10.08
CA LYS A 428 -32.66 -9.49 11.44
C LYS A 428 -31.56 -9.50 12.48
N ARG A 429 -31.92 -9.10 13.70
CA ARG A 429 -31.04 -9.19 14.87
C ARG A 429 -30.47 -10.61 15.03
N GLY A 430 -29.18 -10.68 15.30
CA GLY A 430 -28.43 -11.93 15.48
C GLY A 430 -27.83 -12.47 14.18
N ASP A 431 -28.20 -11.93 13.01
CA ASP A 431 -27.51 -12.26 11.76
C ASP A 431 -26.05 -11.84 11.81
N VAL A 432 -25.22 -12.41 10.96
CA VAL A 432 -23.80 -12.08 10.82
C VAL A 432 -23.56 -11.35 9.51
N LEU A 433 -22.91 -10.22 9.58
CA LEU A 433 -22.39 -9.49 8.43
C LEU A 433 -20.89 -9.70 8.32
N ALA A 434 -20.41 -9.86 7.09
CA ALA A 434 -18.98 -9.92 6.77
C ALA A 434 -18.61 -8.74 5.86
N VAL A 435 -17.57 -8.02 6.22
CA VAL A 435 -17.00 -6.88 5.48
C VAL A 435 -15.61 -7.28 5.00
N PRO A 436 -15.39 -7.47 3.68
CA PRO A 436 -14.09 -7.86 3.13
C PRO A 436 -13.11 -6.69 3.06
N VAL A 437 -11.86 -6.99 2.72
CA VAL A 437 -10.75 -6.05 2.46
C VAL A 437 -10.40 -5.20 3.69
N THR A 438 -10.61 -5.72 4.89
CA THR A 438 -10.32 -5.02 6.15
C THR A 438 -8.95 -5.38 6.74
N GLY A 439 -8.12 -6.16 6.05
CA GLY A 439 -6.83 -6.62 6.56
C GLY A 439 -5.78 -5.52 6.75
N ALA A 440 -5.90 -4.40 6.03
CA ALA A 440 -5.01 -3.25 6.17
C ALA A 440 -5.73 -2.06 6.81
N TYR A 441 -5.06 -1.38 7.74
CA TYR A 441 -5.53 -0.15 8.37
C TYR A 441 -6.89 -0.26 9.10
N GLY A 442 -7.36 -1.49 9.39
CA GLY A 442 -8.45 -1.77 10.31
C GLY A 442 -7.90 -1.85 11.72
N ARG A 443 -7.39 -3.04 12.11
CA ARG A 443 -6.86 -3.28 13.46
C ARG A 443 -5.76 -2.30 13.90
N THR A 444 -4.89 -1.86 12.99
CA THR A 444 -3.80 -0.92 13.32
C THR A 444 -4.28 0.50 13.63
N MET A 445 -5.46 0.89 13.15
CA MET A 445 -6.11 2.17 13.44
C MET A 445 -7.22 2.06 14.48
N ALA A 446 -7.44 0.88 15.05
CA ALA A 446 -8.46 0.67 16.06
C ALA A 446 -8.17 1.49 17.33
N SER A 447 -9.22 1.90 18.00
CA SER A 447 -9.17 2.73 19.19
C SER A 447 -10.12 2.21 20.29
N ASN A 448 -9.98 2.75 21.49
CA ASN A 448 -10.90 2.52 22.59
C ASN A 448 -11.95 3.65 22.71
N TYR A 449 -12.40 4.22 21.58
CA TYR A 449 -13.46 5.21 21.61
C TYR A 449 -14.70 4.67 22.36
N ASN A 450 -15.28 5.47 23.24
CA ASN A 450 -16.34 5.08 24.19
C ASN A 450 -16.00 3.84 25.04
N GLN A 451 -14.71 3.58 25.31
CA GLN A 451 -14.20 2.40 26.04
C GLN A 451 -14.54 1.06 25.35
N ALA A 452 -14.81 1.08 24.03
CA ALA A 452 -15.00 -0.13 23.25
C ALA A 452 -13.72 -0.98 23.23
N LEU A 453 -13.87 -2.29 23.42
CA LEU A 453 -12.76 -3.23 23.41
C LEU A 453 -12.31 -3.53 21.98
N ILE A 454 -11.00 -3.50 21.74
CA ILE A 454 -10.45 -3.85 20.44
C ILE A 454 -10.65 -5.36 20.18
N PRO A 455 -11.25 -5.75 19.03
CA PRO A 455 -11.52 -7.12 18.68
C PRO A 455 -10.28 -8.01 18.58
N ALA A 456 -10.44 -9.33 18.71
CA ALA A 456 -9.39 -10.29 18.41
C ALA A 456 -9.05 -10.27 16.91
N VAL A 457 -7.82 -10.68 16.59
CA VAL A 457 -7.41 -11.04 15.22
C VAL A 457 -7.16 -12.53 15.18
N VAL A 458 -7.85 -13.21 14.29
CA VAL A 458 -7.75 -14.66 14.09
C VAL A 458 -7.14 -14.92 12.71
N GLY A 459 -6.06 -15.68 12.67
CA GLY A 459 -5.51 -16.26 11.46
C GLY A 459 -6.33 -17.46 11.02
N VAL A 460 -6.69 -17.51 9.74
CA VAL A 460 -7.34 -18.68 9.12
C VAL A 460 -6.47 -19.20 7.99
N SER A 461 -6.42 -20.52 7.81
CA SER A 461 -5.64 -21.20 6.80
C SER A 461 -6.19 -22.61 6.57
N GLU A 462 -5.61 -23.36 5.63
CA GLU A 462 -5.88 -24.80 5.49
C GLU A 462 -5.59 -25.59 6.79
N ALA A 463 -4.63 -25.14 7.60
CA ALA A 463 -4.30 -25.77 8.88
C ALA A 463 -5.33 -25.51 9.99
N GLY A 464 -6.30 -24.60 9.76
CA GLY A 464 -7.35 -24.24 10.71
C GLY A 464 -7.34 -22.77 11.10
N ALA A 465 -7.94 -22.45 12.26
CA ALA A 465 -8.03 -21.09 12.77
C ALA A 465 -7.38 -20.98 14.16
N HIS A 466 -6.71 -19.86 14.43
CA HIS A 466 -6.06 -19.60 15.71
C HIS A 466 -5.98 -18.11 16.01
N VAL A 467 -5.86 -17.76 17.28
CA VAL A 467 -5.75 -16.36 17.71
C VAL A 467 -4.34 -15.84 17.42
N MET A 468 -4.20 -14.85 16.54
CA MET A 468 -2.96 -14.12 16.31
C MET A 468 -2.76 -13.00 17.34
N ILE A 469 -3.83 -12.25 17.62
CA ILE A 469 -3.87 -11.18 18.62
C ILE A 469 -5.14 -11.37 19.43
N ARG A 470 -5.00 -11.52 20.76
CA ARG A 470 -6.16 -11.71 21.62
C ARG A 470 -7.06 -10.49 21.64
N ARG A 471 -8.34 -10.71 21.93
CA ARG A 471 -9.30 -9.66 22.25
C ARG A 471 -8.84 -8.88 23.47
N GLN A 472 -9.02 -7.57 23.46
CA GLN A 472 -8.83 -6.75 24.64
C GLN A 472 -9.91 -7.07 25.69
N THR A 473 -9.55 -6.95 26.96
CA THR A 473 -10.44 -7.14 28.10
C THR A 473 -10.71 -5.82 28.82
N ILE A 474 -11.74 -5.80 29.67
CA ILE A 474 -12.00 -4.65 30.53
C ILE A 474 -10.80 -4.39 31.46
N ASP A 475 -10.14 -5.44 31.95
CA ASP A 475 -8.97 -5.30 32.81
C ASP A 475 -7.77 -4.64 32.08
N ASP A 476 -7.66 -4.85 30.75
CA ASP A 476 -6.66 -4.11 29.95
C ASP A 476 -6.91 -2.61 29.96
N LEU A 477 -8.17 -2.17 29.94
CA LEU A 477 -8.54 -0.74 30.01
C LEU A 477 -8.35 -0.20 31.42
N LEU A 478 -8.83 -0.93 32.45
CA LEU A 478 -8.70 -0.55 33.85
C LEU A 478 -7.25 -0.45 34.29
N GLY A 479 -6.37 -1.31 33.74
CA GLY A 479 -4.93 -1.29 34.02
C GLY A 479 -4.20 -0.02 33.56
N TRP A 480 -4.84 0.84 32.78
CA TRP A 480 -4.27 2.14 32.40
C TRP A 480 -4.63 3.25 33.42
N ASP A 481 -5.71 3.05 34.18
CA ASP A 481 -6.09 3.98 35.24
C ASP A 481 -5.22 3.68 36.48
N VAL A 482 -4.49 4.69 36.96
CA VAL A 482 -3.60 4.61 38.12
C VAL A 482 -4.18 5.30 39.35
N SER A 483 -5.43 5.79 39.27
CA SER A 483 -6.14 6.34 40.43
C SER A 483 -6.59 5.22 41.36
N GLU A 484 -6.42 5.43 42.65
CA GLU A 484 -6.87 4.52 43.73
C GLU A 484 -8.36 4.71 44.05
#